data_63c76300bb053419fe4ad866a3a571b4
#
_entry.id   63c76300bb053419fe4ad866a3a571b4
#
_cell.length_a   1.000
_cell.length_b   1.000
_cell.length_c   1.000
_cell.angle_alpha   90.00
_cell.angle_beta   90.00
_cell.angle_gamma   90.00
#
_symmetry.space_group_name_H-M   'P 1'
#
loop_
_entity.id
_entity.type
_entity.pdbx_description
1 polymer ?
#
loop_
_entity_poly.entity_id
_entity_poly.type
_entity_poly.pdbx_seq_one_letter_code
_entity_poly.pdbx_strand_id
1 'polypeptide(L)'
;MIKYYEENFRILERAIASIDEQQYEKLLSHCYKAIEKGGKIIASGLGKNVPICEKFVGTMNSYGLPASFLHTNTAVHGDLGIVKDEDVVILLSKSGNTAETLVLCHHLQKRNCDTWSLS
;
A
#
# COMPACT_ATOMS: atom_id res chain seq x y z
N MET A 1 0.41 -0.99 -33.45
CA MET A 1 -0.42 -0.53 -32.31
C MET A 1 -1.03 -1.71 -31.55
N ILE A 2 -1.79 -2.56 -32.20
CA ILE A 2 -2.41 -3.74 -31.55
C ILE A 2 -1.37 -4.69 -30.96
N LYS A 3 -0.28 -4.97 -31.68
CA LYS A 3 0.83 -5.78 -31.16
C LYS A 3 1.41 -5.24 -29.86
N TYR A 4 1.52 -3.92 -29.76
CA TYR A 4 2.03 -3.27 -28.57
C TYR A 4 1.13 -3.56 -27.36
N TYR A 5 -0.18 -3.45 -27.53
CA TYR A 5 -1.13 -3.77 -26.46
C TYR A 5 -1.12 -5.25 -26.10
N GLU A 6 -1.03 -6.14 -27.09
CA GLU A 6 -0.93 -7.57 -26.85
C GLU A 6 0.31 -7.93 -26.02
N GLU A 7 1.45 -7.32 -26.33
CA GLU A 7 2.68 -7.51 -25.56
C GLU A 7 2.55 -7.04 -24.13
N ASN A 8 1.91 -5.88 -23.93
CA ASN A 8 1.67 -5.35 -22.59
C ASN A 8 0.74 -6.25 -21.79
N PHE A 9 -0.29 -6.80 -22.40
CA PHE A 9 -1.17 -7.76 -21.74
C PHE A 9 -0.44 -9.04 -21.33
N ARG A 10 0.49 -9.53 -22.14
CA ARG A 10 1.32 -10.69 -21.78
C ARG A 10 2.24 -10.39 -20.60
N ILE A 11 2.81 -9.18 -20.57
CA ILE A 11 3.64 -8.75 -19.44
C ILE A 11 2.79 -8.68 -18.16
N LEU A 12 1.59 -8.13 -18.24
CA LEU A 12 0.67 -8.06 -17.11
C LEU A 12 0.26 -9.46 -16.63
N GLU A 13 -0.05 -10.36 -17.56
CA GLU A 13 -0.39 -11.74 -17.23
C GLU A 13 0.73 -12.43 -16.46
N ARG A 14 1.98 -12.26 -16.91
CA ARG A 14 3.14 -12.83 -16.23
C ARG A 14 3.36 -12.20 -14.86
N ALA A 15 3.14 -10.89 -14.73
CA ALA A 15 3.25 -10.21 -13.46
C ALA A 15 2.22 -10.74 -12.46
N ILE A 16 0.98 -10.93 -12.91
CA ILE A 16 -0.09 -11.49 -12.07
C ILE A 16 0.26 -12.92 -11.65
N ALA A 17 0.77 -13.74 -12.58
CA ALA A 17 1.16 -15.10 -12.27
C ALA A 17 2.34 -15.20 -11.29
N SER A 18 3.15 -14.14 -11.19
CA SER A 18 4.29 -14.09 -10.27
C SER A 18 3.93 -13.65 -8.85
N ILE A 19 2.69 -13.24 -8.61
CA ILE A 19 2.26 -12.82 -7.28
C ILE A 19 2.28 -14.03 -6.34
N ASP A 20 2.91 -13.84 -5.17
CA ASP A 20 2.88 -14.86 -4.13
C ASP A 20 1.49 -14.87 -3.49
N GLU A 21 0.71 -15.90 -3.84
CA GLU A 21 -0.69 -16.02 -3.43
C GLU A 21 -0.82 -16.12 -1.91
N GLN A 22 0.11 -16.82 -1.26
CA GLN A 22 0.07 -16.95 0.20
C GLN A 22 0.31 -15.62 0.90
N GLN A 23 1.25 -14.82 0.41
CA GLN A 23 1.52 -13.49 0.94
C GLN A 23 0.33 -12.56 0.71
N TYR A 24 -0.30 -12.65 -0.45
CA TYR A 24 -1.48 -11.87 -0.78
C TYR A 24 -2.65 -12.19 0.16
N GLU A 25 -2.93 -13.47 0.37
CA GLU A 25 -3.98 -13.90 1.29
C GLU A 25 -3.70 -13.47 2.73
N LYS A 26 -2.43 -13.53 3.14
CA LYS A 26 -2.02 -13.07 4.47
C LYS A 26 -2.27 -11.57 4.63
N LEU A 27 -1.92 -10.78 3.62
CA LEU A 27 -2.20 -9.33 3.62
C LEU A 27 -3.70 -9.07 3.77
N LEU A 28 -4.53 -9.77 2.98
CA LEU A 28 -5.99 -9.62 3.08
C LEU A 28 -6.51 -9.96 4.47
N SER A 29 -5.99 -11.02 5.07
CA SER A 29 -6.35 -11.41 6.44
C SER A 29 -6.01 -10.31 7.46
N HIS A 30 -4.82 -9.72 7.33
CA HIS A 30 -4.39 -8.62 8.20
C HIS A 30 -5.28 -7.40 8.03
N CYS A 31 -5.63 -7.05 6.79
CA CYS A 31 -6.53 -5.94 6.51
C CYS A 31 -7.93 -6.18 7.12
N TYR A 32 -8.46 -7.38 6.96
CA TYR A 32 -9.76 -7.74 7.52
C TYR A 32 -9.76 -7.60 9.05
N LYS A 33 -8.74 -8.14 9.70
CA LYS A 33 -8.60 -8.04 11.16
C LYS A 33 -8.47 -6.61 11.65
N ALA A 34 -7.73 -5.77 10.90
CA ALA A 34 -7.58 -4.37 11.25
C ALA A 34 -8.94 -3.66 11.23
N ILE A 35 -9.73 -3.89 10.19
CA ILE A 35 -11.06 -3.27 10.06
C ILE A 35 -12.00 -3.77 11.18
N GLU A 36 -11.96 -5.06 11.51
CA GLU A 36 -12.75 -5.62 12.61
C GLU A 36 -12.44 -4.95 13.94
N LYS A 37 -11.20 -4.57 14.17
CA LYS A 37 -10.76 -3.91 15.41
C LYS A 37 -11.02 -2.40 15.42
N GLY A 38 -11.66 -1.87 14.39
CA GLY A 38 -11.90 -0.44 14.28
C GLY A 38 -10.75 0.35 13.66
N GLY A 39 -9.76 -0.35 13.09
CA GLY A 39 -8.66 0.28 12.36
C GLY A 39 -9.01 0.57 10.91
N LYS A 40 -8.01 1.01 10.16
CA LYS A 40 -8.14 1.35 8.74
C LYS A 40 -6.95 0.86 7.96
N ILE A 41 -7.09 0.87 6.63
CA ILE A 41 -6.01 0.55 5.71
C ILE A 41 -5.40 1.87 5.24
N ILE A 42 -4.10 2.02 5.41
CA ILE A 42 -3.37 3.21 4.98
C ILE A 42 -2.53 2.83 3.77
N ALA A 43 -2.75 3.51 2.65
CA ALA A 43 -1.91 3.39 1.47
C ALA A 43 -0.94 4.56 1.42
N SER A 44 0.34 4.28 1.28
CA SER A 44 1.38 5.30 1.23
C SER A 44 2.23 5.17 -0.03
N GLY A 45 2.58 6.30 -0.60
CA GLY A 45 3.41 6.37 -1.79
C GLY A 45 3.85 7.80 -2.05
N LEU A 46 4.72 7.95 -3.03
CA LEU A 46 5.17 9.26 -3.51
C LEU A 46 5.27 9.24 -5.03
N GLY A 47 5.38 10.42 -5.66
CA GLY A 47 5.49 10.54 -7.10
C GLY A 47 4.30 9.93 -7.84
N LYS A 48 4.56 9.07 -8.80
CA LYS A 48 3.53 8.42 -9.62
C LYS A 48 2.68 7.42 -8.85
N ASN A 49 3.12 6.99 -7.68
CA ASN A 49 2.33 6.10 -6.83
C ASN A 49 1.20 6.84 -6.10
N VAL A 50 1.27 8.17 -6.01
CA VAL A 50 0.23 8.97 -5.33
C VAL A 50 -1.16 8.74 -5.93
N PRO A 51 -1.38 8.93 -7.25
CA PRO A 51 -2.71 8.69 -7.82
C PRO A 51 -3.16 7.23 -7.70
N ILE A 52 -2.24 6.27 -7.70
CA ILE A 52 -2.56 4.85 -7.49
C ILE A 52 -3.10 4.65 -6.08
N CYS A 53 -2.42 5.18 -5.08
CA CYS A 53 -2.86 5.10 -3.69
C CYS A 53 -4.20 5.81 -3.48
N GLU A 54 -4.38 6.99 -4.08
CA GLU A 54 -5.63 7.75 -3.96
C GLU A 54 -6.81 7.00 -4.58
N LYS A 55 -6.60 6.36 -5.74
CA LYS A 55 -7.64 5.52 -6.36
C LYS A 55 -8.00 4.33 -5.47
N PHE A 56 -7.01 3.67 -4.92
CA PHE A 56 -7.24 2.56 -3.98
C PHE A 56 -8.07 3.02 -2.78
N VAL A 57 -7.66 4.11 -2.15
CA VAL A 57 -8.34 4.65 -0.97
C VAL A 57 -9.77 5.04 -1.30
N GLY A 58 -9.99 5.74 -2.42
CA GLY A 58 -11.33 6.13 -2.85
C GLY A 58 -12.23 4.92 -3.10
N THR A 59 -11.70 3.88 -3.72
CA THR A 59 -12.46 2.65 -3.97
C THR A 59 -12.82 1.95 -2.67
N MET A 60 -11.86 1.81 -1.75
CA MET A 60 -12.12 1.20 -0.43
C MET A 60 -13.23 1.94 0.31
N ASN A 61 -13.12 3.25 0.40
CA ASN A 61 -14.11 4.07 1.10
C ASN A 61 -15.49 3.97 0.46
N SER A 62 -15.57 3.83 -0.87
CA SER A 62 -16.86 3.68 -1.56
C SER A 62 -17.59 2.38 -1.19
N TYR A 63 -16.84 1.37 -0.76
CA TYR A 63 -17.41 0.11 -0.25
C TYR A 63 -17.63 0.13 1.26
N GLY A 64 -17.39 1.26 1.92
CA GLY A 64 -17.53 1.33 3.37
C GLY A 64 -16.37 0.73 4.14
N LEU A 65 -15.24 0.47 3.45
CA LEU A 65 -14.03 -0.06 4.07
C LEU A 65 -13.10 1.12 4.39
N PRO A 66 -12.82 1.40 5.67
CA PRO A 66 -12.09 2.61 6.03
C PRO A 66 -10.65 2.58 5.53
N ALA A 67 -10.27 3.58 4.77
CA ALA A 67 -8.94 3.72 4.21
C ALA A 67 -8.52 5.19 4.17
N SER A 68 -7.22 5.43 4.26
CA SER A 68 -6.64 6.77 4.21
C SER A 68 -5.34 6.75 3.39
N PHE A 69 -5.07 7.86 2.73
CA PHE A 69 -3.81 8.05 2.03
C PHE A 69 -2.82 8.78 2.93
N LEU A 70 -1.56 8.33 2.88
CA LEU A 70 -0.45 8.98 3.59
C LEU A 70 0.70 9.17 2.60
N HIS A 71 1.00 10.43 2.24
CA HIS A 71 2.13 10.70 1.35
C HIS A 71 3.43 10.34 2.07
N THR A 72 4.26 9.51 1.43
CA THR A 72 5.47 8.97 2.06
C THR A 72 6.41 10.04 2.60
N ASN A 73 6.59 11.13 1.84
CA ASN A 73 7.49 12.21 2.27
C ASN A 73 6.90 13.03 3.44
N THR A 74 5.62 13.38 3.38
CA THR A 74 5.00 14.19 4.43
C THR A 74 4.79 13.39 5.72
N ALA A 75 4.72 12.07 5.64
CA ALA A 75 4.57 11.21 6.80
C ALA A 75 5.67 11.47 7.83
N VAL A 76 6.92 11.55 7.38
CA VAL A 76 8.07 11.75 8.28
C VAL A 76 8.17 13.18 8.80
N HIS A 77 7.37 14.10 8.27
CA HIS A 77 7.33 15.50 8.68
C HIS A 77 6.10 15.84 9.54
N GLY A 78 5.42 14.85 10.09
CA GLY A 78 4.34 15.08 11.05
C GLY A 78 3.07 14.28 10.83
N ASP A 79 2.75 13.88 9.59
CA ASP A 79 1.48 13.21 9.29
C ASP A 79 1.44 11.76 9.80
N LEU A 80 2.54 11.23 10.28
CA LEU A 80 2.61 9.87 10.83
C LEU A 80 1.64 9.65 11.98
N GLY A 81 1.21 10.73 12.62
CA GLY A 81 0.24 10.68 13.73
C GLY A 81 -1.13 10.10 13.36
N ILE A 82 -1.48 10.04 12.05
CA ILE A 82 -2.75 9.43 11.65
C ILE A 82 -2.74 7.90 11.77
N VAL A 83 -1.55 7.29 11.87
CA VAL A 83 -1.41 5.85 11.98
C VAL A 83 -1.67 5.42 13.41
N LYS A 84 -2.60 4.49 13.58
CA LYS A 84 -2.95 3.91 14.88
C LYS A 84 -2.47 2.46 14.97
N ASP A 85 -2.42 1.92 16.18
CA ASP A 85 -1.91 0.56 16.40
C ASP A 85 -2.74 -0.53 15.68
N GLU A 86 -4.03 -0.25 15.46
CA GLU A 86 -4.95 -1.18 14.79
C GLU A 86 -4.83 -1.15 13.27
N ASP A 87 -4.12 -0.18 12.72
CA ASP A 87 -4.07 0.06 11.28
C ASP A 87 -3.09 -0.89 10.57
N VAL A 88 -3.34 -1.10 9.28
CA VAL A 88 -2.39 -1.74 8.36
C VAL A 88 -1.89 -0.68 7.39
N VAL A 89 -0.58 -0.59 7.23
CA VAL A 89 0.04 0.35 6.28
C VAL A 89 0.60 -0.43 5.09
N ILE A 90 0.23 -0.02 3.89
CA ILE A 90 0.72 -0.59 2.64
C ILE A 90 1.56 0.48 1.93
N LEU A 91 2.84 0.20 1.76
CA LEU A 91 3.79 1.09 1.10
C LEU A 91 3.94 0.70 -0.37
N LEU A 92 3.65 1.61 -1.28
CA LEU A 92 3.86 1.40 -2.71
C LEU A 92 5.17 2.06 -3.13
N SER A 93 6.07 1.27 -3.71
CA SER A 93 7.34 1.75 -4.24
C SER A 93 7.80 0.86 -5.39
N LYS A 94 8.18 1.45 -6.51
CA LYS A 94 8.64 0.68 -7.67
C LYS A 94 9.89 -0.14 -7.35
N SER A 95 10.87 0.47 -6.67
CA SER A 95 12.13 -0.19 -6.34
C SER A 95 12.15 -0.77 -4.93
N GLY A 96 11.27 -0.28 -4.04
CA GLY A 96 11.32 -0.60 -2.63
C GLY A 96 12.47 0.07 -1.88
N ASN A 97 13.27 0.88 -2.56
CA ASN A 97 14.52 1.44 -2.03
C ASN A 97 14.61 2.97 -2.10
N THR A 98 13.52 3.69 -2.33
CA THR A 98 13.58 5.15 -2.26
C THR A 98 13.90 5.57 -0.82
N ALA A 99 14.73 6.62 -0.69
CA ALA A 99 15.19 7.07 0.63
C ALA A 99 14.01 7.38 1.56
N GLU A 100 13.00 8.06 1.05
CA GLU A 100 11.81 8.44 1.82
C GLU A 100 11.02 7.21 2.27
N THR A 101 10.90 6.20 1.40
CA THR A 101 10.19 4.95 1.74
C THR A 101 10.92 4.19 2.84
N LEU A 102 12.24 4.12 2.77
CA LEU A 102 13.04 3.44 3.80
C LEU A 102 12.96 4.15 5.15
N VAL A 103 12.98 5.48 5.15
CA VAL A 103 12.84 6.27 6.38
C VAL A 103 11.46 6.03 7.00
N LEU A 104 10.41 6.07 6.20
CA LEU A 104 9.05 5.80 6.70
C LEU A 104 8.94 4.38 7.26
N CYS A 105 9.46 3.40 6.54
CA CYS A 105 9.46 2.01 6.98
C CYS A 105 10.13 1.86 8.35
N HIS A 106 11.27 2.53 8.55
CA HIS A 106 11.99 2.51 9.81
C HIS A 106 11.15 3.07 10.98
N HIS A 107 10.48 4.21 10.75
CA HIS A 107 9.60 4.80 11.75
C HIS A 107 8.41 3.90 12.09
N LEU A 108 7.82 3.27 11.09
CA LEU A 108 6.69 2.37 11.30
C LEU A 108 7.12 1.11 12.08
N GLN A 109 8.31 0.58 11.77
CA GLN A 109 8.85 -0.57 12.50
C GLN A 109 9.09 -0.24 13.97
N LYS A 110 9.59 0.94 14.28
CA LYS A 110 9.78 1.40 15.66
C LYS A 110 8.48 1.46 16.44
N ARG A 111 7.37 1.72 15.76
CA ARG A 111 6.04 1.79 16.36
C ARG A 111 5.32 0.44 16.40
N ASN A 112 5.95 -0.62 15.90
CA ASN A 112 5.35 -1.95 15.76
C ASN A 112 4.07 -1.93 14.94
N CYS A 113 4.01 -1.07 13.92
CA CYS A 113 2.87 -1.02 13.00
C CYS A 113 2.91 -2.20 12.04
N ASP A 114 1.74 -2.73 11.70
CA ASP A 114 1.60 -3.78 10.68
C ASP A 114 1.83 -3.14 9.30
N THR A 115 3.00 -3.39 8.73
CA THR A 115 3.48 -2.72 7.53
C THR A 115 3.79 -3.72 6.43
N TRP A 116 3.28 -3.45 5.24
CA TRP A 116 3.48 -4.24 4.03
C TRP A 116 4.03 -3.36 2.94
N SER A 117 4.82 -3.93 2.04
CA SER A 117 5.31 -3.19 0.87
C SER A 117 4.93 -3.90 -0.42
N LEU A 118 4.55 -3.12 -1.41
CA LEU A 118 4.32 -3.55 -2.79
C LEU A 118 5.35 -2.85 -3.67
N SER A 119 6.22 -3.63 -4.27
CA SER A 119 7.28 -3.12 -5.13
C SER A 119 7.33 -3.82 -6.48
#